data_64256e9aa4b6c713d3b65a57de845543
#
_entry.id   64256e9aa4b6c713d3b65a57de845543
#
_cell.length_a   1.000
_cell.length_b   1.000
_cell.length_c   1.000
_cell.angle_alpha   90.00
_cell.angle_beta   90.00
_cell.angle_gamma   90.00
#
_symmetry.space_group_name_H-M   'P 1'
#
loop_
_entity.id
_entity.type
_entity.pdbx_description
1 polymer ?
#
loop_
_entity_poly.entity_id
_entity_poly.type
_entity_poly.pdbx_seq_one_letter_code
_entity_poly.pdbx_strand_id
1 'polypeptide(L)'
;MSKTRPVIAIVDDDKSVCRAIARLLRSLEIDVDTFTSGHEFIEHIETMRSFHPDCVVLDVRMPGISGLEVQQFLVRSENFIPVIFITGHDDMIVRERALQAGAVAFLRKPIDKELLIKILNEALKVS
;
A
#
# COMPACT_ATOMS: atom_id res chain seq x y z
N MET A 1 -14.42 -23.14 -5.91
CA MET A 1 -13.83 -22.10 -6.70
C MET A 1 -12.41 -21.80 -6.25
N SER A 2 -11.52 -21.85 -7.16
CA SER A 2 -10.15 -21.64 -6.77
C SER A 2 -9.89 -20.18 -6.45
N LYS A 3 -9.16 -19.98 -5.41
CA LYS A 3 -8.79 -18.65 -5.03
C LYS A 3 -7.51 -18.23 -5.72
N THR A 4 -7.54 -17.08 -6.33
CA THR A 4 -6.33 -16.55 -6.94
C THR A 4 -5.39 -16.05 -5.86
N ARG A 5 -4.13 -15.88 -6.23
CA ARG A 5 -3.15 -15.35 -5.31
C ARG A 5 -3.49 -13.90 -4.98
N PRO A 6 -3.24 -13.48 -3.73
CA PRO A 6 -3.46 -12.08 -3.39
C PRO A 6 -2.56 -11.16 -4.21
N VAL A 7 -3.05 -9.97 -4.49
CA VAL A 7 -2.30 -8.96 -5.21
C VAL A 7 -2.11 -7.75 -4.31
N ILE A 8 -0.86 -7.37 -4.11
CA ILE A 8 -0.52 -6.21 -3.27
C ILE A 8 0.09 -5.14 -4.18
N ALA A 9 -0.42 -3.92 -4.06
CA ALA A 9 0.18 -2.78 -4.75
C ALA A 9 1.18 -2.14 -3.80
N ILE A 10 2.35 -1.78 -4.33
CA ILE A 10 3.36 -1.05 -3.57
C ILE A 10 3.59 0.28 -4.27
N VAL A 11 3.39 1.37 -3.54
CA VAL A 11 3.51 2.72 -4.08
C VAL A 11 4.58 3.46 -3.29
N ASP A 12 5.75 3.66 -3.89
CA ASP A 12 6.89 4.30 -3.23
C ASP A 12 7.81 4.81 -4.32
N ASP A 13 8.24 6.07 -4.22
CA ASP A 13 9.12 6.64 -5.24
C ASP A 13 10.55 6.09 -5.17
N ASP A 14 10.88 5.39 -4.09
CA ASP A 14 12.18 4.74 -3.96
C ASP A 14 12.08 3.33 -4.55
N LYS A 15 12.70 3.15 -5.73
CA LYS A 15 12.64 1.87 -6.43
C LYS A 15 13.28 0.73 -5.63
N SER A 16 14.27 1.04 -4.80
CA SER A 16 14.91 -0.01 -4.01
C SER A 16 13.98 -0.53 -2.93
N VAL A 17 13.15 0.33 -2.34
CA VAL A 17 12.15 -0.09 -1.40
C VAL A 17 11.10 -0.97 -2.09
N CYS A 18 10.64 -0.54 -3.27
CA CYS A 18 9.69 -1.34 -4.04
C CYS A 18 10.24 -2.73 -4.32
N ARG A 19 11.50 -2.81 -4.77
CA ARG A 19 12.10 -4.10 -5.11
C ARG A 19 12.25 -4.99 -3.88
N ALA A 20 12.66 -4.41 -2.75
CA ALA A 20 12.87 -5.21 -1.54
C ALA A 20 11.57 -5.81 -1.03
N ILE A 21 10.52 -5.00 -0.98
CA ILE A 21 9.22 -5.48 -0.52
C ILE A 21 8.63 -6.47 -1.53
N ALA A 22 8.75 -6.17 -2.82
CA ALA A 22 8.23 -7.05 -3.86
C ALA A 22 8.90 -8.43 -3.79
N ARG A 23 10.21 -8.45 -3.61
CA ARG A 23 10.95 -9.72 -3.52
C ARG A 23 10.44 -10.54 -2.32
N LEU A 24 10.27 -9.87 -1.19
CA LEU A 24 9.79 -10.54 0.01
C LEU A 24 8.41 -11.15 -0.23
N LEU A 25 7.48 -10.36 -0.77
CA LEU A 25 6.11 -10.82 -0.94
C LEU A 25 5.99 -11.91 -1.99
N ARG A 26 6.76 -11.79 -3.08
CA ARG A 26 6.74 -12.82 -4.11
C ARG A 26 7.28 -14.16 -3.59
N SER A 27 8.21 -14.11 -2.64
CA SER A 27 8.70 -15.36 -2.04
C SER A 27 7.60 -16.05 -1.23
N LEU A 28 6.55 -15.34 -0.88
CA LEU A 28 5.40 -15.88 -0.15
C LEU A 28 4.23 -16.15 -1.09
N GLU A 29 4.48 -16.17 -2.38
CA GLU A 29 3.47 -16.43 -3.42
C GLU A 29 2.38 -15.38 -3.44
N ILE A 30 2.76 -14.14 -3.18
CA ILE A 30 1.88 -12.98 -3.30
C ILE A 30 2.27 -12.23 -4.57
N ASP A 31 1.29 -11.91 -5.40
CA ASP A 31 1.56 -11.11 -6.60
C ASP A 31 1.69 -9.64 -6.22
N VAL A 32 2.60 -8.96 -6.89
CA VAL A 32 2.93 -7.58 -6.53
C VAL A 32 2.97 -6.71 -7.78
N ASP A 33 2.31 -5.56 -7.71
CA ASP A 33 2.45 -4.50 -8.70
C ASP A 33 3.08 -3.31 -8.01
N THR A 34 4.12 -2.73 -8.61
CA THR A 34 4.82 -1.60 -8.01
C THR A 34 4.59 -0.33 -8.81
N PHE A 35 4.48 0.77 -8.10
CA PHE A 35 4.27 2.10 -8.67
C PHE A 35 5.23 3.06 -8.00
N THR A 36 5.84 3.95 -8.77
CA THR A 36 6.84 4.87 -8.24
C THR A 36 6.29 6.27 -8.01
N SER A 37 4.99 6.46 -8.19
CA SER A 37 4.34 7.74 -7.86
C SER A 37 2.87 7.52 -7.56
N GLY A 38 2.29 8.47 -6.83
CA GLY A 38 0.86 8.42 -6.55
C GLY A 38 0.03 8.58 -7.81
N HIS A 39 0.50 9.43 -8.74
CA HIS A 39 -0.18 9.62 -10.02
C HIS A 39 -0.28 8.31 -10.80
N GLU A 40 0.82 7.59 -10.86
CA GLU A 40 0.86 6.34 -11.60
C GLU A 40 -0.14 5.34 -11.04
N PHE A 41 -0.19 5.24 -9.72
CA PHE A 41 -1.11 4.33 -9.06
C PHE A 41 -2.58 4.73 -9.30
N ILE A 42 -2.89 6.02 -9.12
CA ILE A 42 -4.25 6.51 -9.31
C ILE A 42 -4.70 6.31 -10.76
N GLU A 43 -3.81 6.61 -11.71
CA GLU A 43 -4.14 6.41 -13.12
C GLU A 43 -4.44 4.95 -13.41
N HIS A 44 -3.68 4.06 -12.81
CA HIS A 44 -3.89 2.63 -13.00
C HIS A 44 -5.25 2.19 -12.45
N ILE A 45 -5.60 2.69 -11.26
CA ILE A 45 -6.92 2.42 -10.67
C ILE A 45 -8.04 2.92 -11.59
N GLU A 46 -7.86 4.10 -12.17
CA GLU A 46 -8.91 4.71 -12.97
C GLU A 46 -9.07 4.07 -14.35
N THR A 47 -7.98 3.61 -14.93
CA THR A 47 -8.01 3.14 -16.31
C THR A 47 -8.12 1.63 -16.45
N MET A 48 -7.71 0.88 -15.43
CA MET A 48 -7.71 -0.58 -15.48
C MET A 48 -8.79 -1.12 -14.56
N ARG A 49 -9.98 -1.25 -15.08
CA ARG A 49 -11.14 -1.63 -14.26
C ARG A 49 -10.99 -2.97 -13.56
N SER A 50 -10.21 -3.87 -14.16
CA SER A 50 -9.98 -5.17 -13.55
C SER A 50 -8.93 -5.13 -12.45
N PHE A 51 -8.23 -4.02 -12.30
CA PHE A 51 -7.19 -3.89 -11.28
C PHE A 51 -7.82 -3.62 -9.93
N HIS A 52 -7.67 -4.57 -9.03
CA HIS A 52 -8.30 -4.47 -7.71
C HIS A 52 -7.38 -5.12 -6.68
N PRO A 53 -6.35 -4.41 -6.26
CA PRO A 53 -5.41 -5.00 -5.29
C PRO A 53 -6.11 -5.29 -3.96
N ASP A 54 -5.63 -6.31 -3.28
CA ASP A 54 -6.19 -6.71 -1.99
C ASP A 54 -5.69 -5.84 -0.86
N CYS A 55 -4.59 -5.13 -1.08
CA CYS A 55 -4.00 -4.23 -0.10
C CYS A 55 -3.00 -3.33 -0.83
N VAL A 56 -2.77 -2.14 -0.31
CA VAL A 56 -1.74 -1.26 -0.85
C VAL A 56 -0.78 -0.87 0.28
N VAL A 57 0.52 -0.99 -0.02
CA VAL A 57 1.60 -0.51 0.84
C VAL A 57 2.03 0.84 0.25
N LEU A 58 1.87 1.90 0.99
CA LEU A 58 1.86 3.25 0.45
C LEU A 58 2.81 4.16 1.23
N ASP A 59 3.78 4.72 0.51
CA ASP A 59 4.71 5.68 1.10
C ASP A 59 3.98 7.00 1.36
N VAL A 60 4.27 7.63 2.50
CA VAL A 60 3.64 8.89 2.85
C VAL A 60 4.17 10.05 2.01
N ARG A 61 5.49 10.12 1.88
CA ARG A 61 6.12 11.27 1.23
C ARG A 61 6.64 10.91 -0.14
N MET A 62 6.01 11.45 -1.15
CA MET A 62 6.39 11.25 -2.54
C MET A 62 6.29 12.58 -3.27
N PRO A 63 7.14 12.81 -4.29
CA PRO A 63 6.97 14.00 -5.13
C PRO A 63 5.60 13.98 -5.80
N GLY A 64 5.00 15.15 -5.94
CA GLY A 64 3.68 15.29 -6.53
C GLY A 64 2.60 14.96 -5.52
N ILE A 65 1.90 13.85 -5.70
CA ILE A 65 0.82 13.46 -4.81
C ILE A 65 1.38 12.67 -3.64
N SER A 66 1.03 13.10 -2.42
CA SER A 66 1.45 12.40 -1.21
C SER A 66 0.62 11.15 -0.98
N GLY A 67 1.12 10.29 -0.07
CA GLY A 67 0.37 9.09 0.30
C GLY A 67 -0.98 9.41 0.91
N LEU A 68 -1.06 10.47 1.73
CA LEU A 68 -2.35 10.85 2.31
C LEU A 68 -3.34 11.27 1.22
N GLU A 69 -2.86 11.94 0.19
CA GLU A 69 -3.72 12.34 -0.93
C GLU A 69 -4.19 11.12 -1.72
N VAL A 70 -3.33 10.12 -1.88
CA VAL A 70 -3.75 8.87 -2.51
C VAL A 70 -4.83 8.19 -1.67
N GLN A 71 -4.66 8.15 -0.36
CA GLN A 71 -5.65 7.57 0.53
C GLN A 71 -7.00 8.29 0.40
N GLN A 72 -6.97 9.63 0.35
CA GLN A 72 -8.18 10.41 0.18
C GLN A 72 -8.87 10.10 -1.14
N PHE A 73 -8.09 9.91 -2.20
CA PHE A 73 -8.66 9.52 -3.48
C PHE A 73 -9.38 8.18 -3.37
N LEU A 74 -8.76 7.20 -2.72
CA LEU A 74 -9.38 5.89 -2.58
C LEU A 74 -10.69 5.97 -1.79
N VAL A 75 -10.72 6.75 -0.72
CA VAL A 75 -11.93 6.91 0.08
C VAL A 75 -13.04 7.58 -0.73
N ARG A 76 -12.70 8.68 -1.42
CA ARG A 76 -13.71 9.42 -2.18
C ARG A 76 -14.26 8.64 -3.35
N SER A 77 -13.44 7.80 -3.96
CA SER A 77 -13.87 6.98 -5.09
C SER A 77 -14.45 5.65 -4.64
N GLU A 78 -14.58 5.45 -3.34
CA GLU A 78 -15.16 4.25 -2.74
C GLU A 78 -14.41 2.97 -3.11
N ASN A 79 -13.11 3.10 -3.28
CA ASN A 79 -12.22 1.95 -3.43
C ASN A 79 -11.71 1.57 -2.05
N PHE A 80 -12.42 0.68 -1.37
CA PHE A 80 -12.11 0.33 0.01
C PHE A 80 -11.03 -0.72 0.08
N ILE A 81 -9.83 -0.31 -0.31
CA ILE A 81 -8.65 -1.18 -0.32
C ILE A 81 -7.90 -0.91 0.99
N PRO A 82 -7.56 -1.96 1.77
CA PRO A 82 -6.77 -1.76 2.97
C PRO A 82 -5.45 -1.07 2.66
N VAL A 83 -5.10 -0.06 3.44
CA VAL A 83 -3.88 0.74 3.23
C VAL A 83 -2.94 0.54 4.40
N ILE A 84 -1.69 0.17 4.11
CA ILE A 84 -0.61 0.12 5.07
C ILE A 84 0.37 1.21 4.67
N PHE A 85 0.53 2.22 5.52
CA PHE A 85 1.47 3.28 5.23
C PHE A 85 2.88 2.89 5.66
N ILE A 86 3.86 3.35 4.88
CA ILE A 86 5.26 3.25 5.26
C ILE A 86 5.86 4.66 5.16
N THR A 87 6.82 4.97 6.02
CA THR A 87 7.40 6.30 6.01
C THR A 87 8.81 6.28 6.58
N GLY A 88 9.67 7.13 6.02
CA GLY A 88 11.00 7.35 6.57
C GLY A 88 11.01 8.37 7.69
N HIS A 89 9.88 9.04 7.93
CA HIS A 89 9.79 10.09 8.95
C HIS A 89 8.67 9.80 9.92
N ASP A 90 8.95 9.98 11.20
CA ASP A 90 7.96 9.78 12.25
C ASP A 90 7.22 11.10 12.47
N ASP A 91 6.01 11.18 11.95
CA ASP A 91 5.18 12.37 12.06
C ASP A 91 3.85 11.96 12.68
N MET A 92 3.67 12.33 13.94
CA MET A 92 2.48 11.89 14.69
C MET A 92 1.19 12.44 14.11
N ILE A 93 1.22 13.66 13.58
CA ILE A 93 0.00 14.25 12.99
C ILE A 93 -0.41 13.47 11.75
N VAL A 94 0.56 13.17 10.88
CA VAL A 94 0.29 12.41 9.68
C VAL A 94 -0.20 11.01 10.04
N ARG A 95 0.45 10.40 11.03
CA ARG A 95 0.07 9.08 11.48
C ARG A 95 -1.38 9.05 11.96
N GLU A 96 -1.76 10.02 12.78
CA GLU A 96 -3.12 10.08 13.28
C GLU A 96 -4.14 10.27 12.15
N ARG A 97 -3.82 11.15 11.20
CA ARG A 97 -4.70 11.37 10.07
C ARG A 97 -4.89 10.09 9.25
N ALA A 98 -3.79 9.39 9.01
CA ALA A 98 -3.83 8.17 8.23
C ALA A 98 -4.71 7.11 8.91
N LEU A 99 -4.52 6.93 10.21
CA LEU A 99 -5.27 5.93 10.95
C LEU A 99 -6.74 6.31 11.08
N GLN A 100 -7.05 7.59 11.30
CA GLN A 100 -8.43 8.06 11.37
C GLN A 100 -9.15 7.89 10.04
N ALA A 101 -8.42 7.98 8.94
CA ALA A 101 -9.00 7.78 7.61
C ALA A 101 -9.09 6.31 7.23
N GLY A 102 -8.75 5.40 8.14
CA GLY A 102 -8.98 3.98 7.95
C GLY A 102 -7.76 3.15 7.60
N ALA A 103 -6.55 3.71 7.68
CA ALA A 103 -5.34 2.92 7.42
C ALA A 103 -5.26 1.75 8.40
N VAL A 104 -4.83 0.60 7.90
CA VAL A 104 -4.67 -0.59 8.71
C VAL A 104 -3.49 -0.44 9.64
N ALA A 105 -2.42 0.17 9.14
CA ALA A 105 -1.20 0.31 9.92
C ALA A 105 -0.35 1.44 9.36
N PHE A 106 0.63 1.86 10.16
CA PHE A 106 1.54 2.93 9.80
C PHE A 106 2.92 2.48 10.27
N LEU A 107 3.78 2.11 9.34
CA LEU A 107 5.07 1.51 9.64
C LEU A 107 6.21 2.45 9.29
N ARG A 108 7.27 2.38 10.07
CA ARG A 108 8.44 3.21 9.85
C ARG A 108 9.52 2.44 9.10
N LYS A 109 10.19 3.11 8.19
CA LYS A 109 11.34 2.53 7.48
C LYS A 109 12.58 2.61 8.39
N PRO A 110 13.48 1.64 8.34
CA PRO A 110 13.45 0.44 7.51
C PRO A 110 12.37 -0.55 7.98
N ILE A 111 11.74 -1.21 7.02
CA ILE A 111 10.58 -2.03 7.29
C ILE A 111 10.99 -3.32 8.02
N ASP A 112 10.33 -3.59 9.13
CA ASP A 112 10.44 -4.87 9.81
C ASP A 112 9.65 -5.89 9.00
N LYS A 113 10.35 -6.83 8.38
CA LYS A 113 9.73 -7.77 7.45
C LYS A 113 8.69 -8.66 8.12
N GLU A 114 9.00 -9.13 9.33
CA GLU A 114 8.07 -10.00 10.05
C GLU A 114 6.80 -9.25 10.43
N LEU A 115 6.96 -8.01 10.85
CA LEU A 115 5.81 -7.19 11.21
C LEU A 115 4.95 -6.91 9.98
N LEU A 116 5.57 -6.59 8.85
CA LEU A 116 4.83 -6.35 7.62
C LEU A 116 4.03 -7.58 7.22
N ILE A 117 4.66 -8.75 7.27
CA ILE A 117 3.98 -10.00 6.91
C ILE A 117 2.79 -10.25 7.84
N LYS A 118 2.98 -10.02 9.13
CA LYS A 118 1.90 -10.22 10.11
C LYS A 118 0.71 -9.30 9.81
N ILE A 119 1.00 -8.03 9.54
CA ILE A 119 -0.04 -7.05 9.26
C ILE A 119 -0.75 -7.38 7.95
N LEU A 120 0.00 -7.76 6.93
CA LEU A 120 -0.59 -8.15 5.65
C LEU A 120 -1.50 -9.36 5.81
N ASN A 121 -1.05 -10.36 6.56
CA ASN A 121 -1.89 -11.54 6.78
C ASN A 121 -3.20 -11.18 7.45
N GLU A 122 -3.17 -10.26 8.39
CA GLU A 122 -4.40 -9.82 9.05
C GLU A 122 -5.29 -9.04 8.10
N ALA A 123 -4.70 -8.17 7.29
CA ALA A 123 -5.47 -7.38 6.33
C ALA A 123 -6.11 -8.27 5.28
N LEU A 124 -5.41 -9.30 4.83
CA LEU A 124 -5.90 -10.19 3.79
C LEU A 124 -6.95 -11.18 4.27
N LYS A 125 -7.03 -11.41 5.58
CA LYS A 125 -8.07 -12.27 6.13
C LYS A 125 -9.43 -11.61 6.14
N VAL A 126 -9.45 -10.29 6.20
CA VAL A 126 -10.70 -9.54 6.25
C VAL A 126 -11.24 -9.47 4.83
N SER A 127 -12.31 -10.11 4.59
CA SER A 127 -12.86 -10.16 3.25
C SER A 127 -14.34 -9.85 3.25
#